data_47d11032e5addbdaa7da2160e1489522
#
_entry.id   47d11032e5addbdaa7da2160e1489522
#
_cell.length_a   1.000
_cell.length_b   1.000
_cell.length_c   1.000
_cell.angle_alpha   90.00
_cell.angle_beta   90.00
_cell.angle_gamma   90.00
#
_symmetry.space_group_name_H-M   'P 1'
#
loop_
_entity.id
_entity.type
_entity.pdbx_description
1 polymer ?
#
loop_
_entity_poly.entity_id
_entity_poly.type
_entity_poly.pdbx_seq_one_letter_code
_entity_poly.pdbx_strand_id
1 'polypeptide(L)'
;MQQFILHIIEQFGYFGVFFLILIENVFPPIPSEVILLISGFFSSYTSLSVFYMILASTLGSFLGAIILYYIGKIFNKERLKKIVNGRLGKILFLKENDIDKADEWFDNKGNKSVFFCRFVPIVRSLISIPAGMSEMPMRKFIIYTICGSMIWNTVLICLGYRLGSNWEYVLTILDKYQMLVIVILVIIFGYVIIKFYRKKRKSKKI
;
A
#
# COMPACT_ATOMS: atom_id res chain seq x y z
N MET A 1 -13.41 1.60 -16.37
CA MET A 1 -12.12 1.20 -15.75
C MET A 1 -11.76 -0.24 -16.11
N GLN A 2 -12.61 -1.23 -15.83
CA GLN A 2 -12.37 -2.64 -16.14
C GLN A 2 -12.02 -2.88 -17.62
N GLN A 3 -12.80 -2.32 -18.55
CA GLN A 3 -12.54 -2.41 -20.01
C GLN A 3 -11.17 -1.85 -20.40
N PHE A 4 -10.74 -0.78 -19.77
CA PHE A 4 -9.41 -0.20 -20.00
C PHE A 4 -8.29 -1.15 -19.55
N ILE A 5 -8.43 -1.77 -18.36
CA ILE A 5 -7.48 -2.76 -17.85
C ILE A 5 -7.44 -3.98 -18.78
N LEU A 6 -8.61 -4.49 -19.16
CA LEU A 6 -8.75 -5.60 -20.09
C LEU A 6 -8.00 -5.31 -21.40
N HIS A 7 -8.23 -4.17 -22.02
CA HIS A 7 -7.60 -3.76 -23.28
C HIS A 7 -6.06 -3.68 -23.16
N ILE A 8 -5.54 -3.13 -22.05
CA ILE A 8 -4.09 -3.07 -21.82
C ILE A 8 -3.49 -4.47 -21.65
N ILE A 9 -4.15 -5.36 -20.90
CA ILE A 9 -3.65 -6.73 -20.69
C ILE A 9 -3.71 -7.52 -21.99
N GLU A 10 -4.77 -7.37 -22.76
CA GLU A 10 -4.91 -8.00 -24.07
C GLU A 10 -3.81 -7.57 -25.05
N GLN A 11 -3.50 -6.27 -25.10
CA GLN A 11 -2.54 -5.72 -26.04
C GLN A 11 -1.08 -5.93 -25.61
N PHE A 12 -0.77 -5.79 -24.33
CA PHE A 12 0.61 -5.78 -23.82
C PHE A 12 0.97 -6.98 -22.92
N GLY A 13 0.01 -7.85 -22.60
CA GLY A 13 0.26 -9.06 -21.79
C GLY A 13 0.93 -8.76 -20.45
N TYR A 14 2.06 -9.40 -20.20
CA TYR A 14 2.83 -9.26 -18.95
C TYR A 14 3.32 -7.83 -18.70
N PHE A 15 3.73 -7.11 -19.75
CA PHE A 15 4.16 -5.72 -19.63
C PHE A 15 2.99 -4.81 -19.23
N GLY A 16 1.78 -5.07 -19.74
CA GLY A 16 0.58 -4.36 -19.34
C GLY A 16 0.31 -4.50 -17.85
N VAL A 17 0.35 -5.72 -17.32
CA VAL A 17 0.18 -5.99 -15.90
C VAL A 17 1.27 -5.34 -15.05
N PHE A 18 2.53 -5.43 -15.47
CA PHE A 18 3.65 -4.80 -14.78
C PHE A 18 3.44 -3.29 -14.63
N PHE A 19 3.15 -2.57 -15.73
CA PHE A 19 2.97 -1.12 -15.70
C PHE A 19 1.72 -0.70 -14.95
N LEU A 20 0.59 -1.41 -15.11
CA LEU A 20 -0.64 -1.12 -14.37
C LEU A 20 -0.42 -1.22 -12.86
N ILE A 21 0.23 -2.27 -12.39
CA ILE A 21 0.53 -2.46 -10.96
C ILE A 21 1.57 -1.46 -10.46
N LEU A 22 2.57 -1.10 -11.27
CA LEU A 22 3.55 -0.07 -10.93
C LEU A 22 2.86 1.29 -10.73
N ILE A 23 2.03 1.69 -11.69
CA ILE A 23 1.31 2.97 -11.64
C ILE A 23 0.34 2.99 -10.46
N GLU A 24 -0.43 1.91 -10.25
CA GLU A 24 -1.34 1.78 -9.12
C GLU A 24 -0.62 1.93 -7.78
N ASN A 25 0.54 1.29 -7.64
CA ASN A 25 1.30 1.33 -6.38
C ASN A 25 1.78 2.75 -6.05
N VAL A 26 2.13 3.55 -7.06
CA VAL A 26 2.55 4.96 -6.89
C VAL A 26 1.33 5.88 -6.78
N PHE A 27 0.25 5.57 -7.49
CA PHE A 27 -0.96 6.38 -7.59
C PHE A 27 -2.21 5.51 -7.39
N PRO A 28 -2.71 5.37 -6.15
CA PRO A 28 -3.73 4.37 -5.74
C PRO A 28 -5.19 4.58 -6.18
N PRO A 29 -5.61 5.31 -7.24
CA PRO A 29 -7.02 5.37 -7.61
C PRO A 29 -7.53 4.11 -8.33
N ILE A 30 -6.64 3.23 -8.80
CA ILE A 30 -7.01 1.99 -9.47
C ILE A 30 -6.80 0.84 -8.48
N PRO A 31 -7.85 0.08 -8.10
CA PRO A 31 -7.66 -1.05 -7.20
C PRO A 31 -6.82 -2.14 -7.88
N SER A 32 -5.68 -2.48 -7.29
CA SER A 32 -4.81 -3.55 -7.78
C SER A 32 -5.48 -4.92 -7.79
N GLU A 33 -6.47 -5.11 -6.94
CA GLU A 33 -7.28 -6.31 -6.86
C GLU A 33 -7.96 -6.60 -8.18
N VAL A 34 -8.49 -5.57 -8.83
CA VAL A 34 -9.12 -5.65 -10.16
C VAL A 34 -8.08 -6.09 -11.20
N ILE A 35 -6.89 -5.45 -11.20
CA ILE A 35 -5.83 -5.77 -12.15
C ILE A 35 -5.39 -7.22 -12.00
N LEU A 36 -5.16 -7.69 -10.76
CA LEU A 36 -4.67 -9.03 -10.46
C LEU A 36 -5.69 -10.11 -10.78
N LEU A 37 -6.97 -9.91 -10.45
CA LEU A 37 -8.05 -10.86 -10.78
C LEU A 37 -8.25 -10.95 -12.29
N ILE A 38 -8.28 -9.82 -13.00
CA ILE A 38 -8.38 -9.79 -14.46
C ILE A 38 -7.16 -10.50 -15.09
N SER A 39 -5.95 -10.28 -14.57
CA SER A 39 -4.73 -10.96 -15.07
C SER A 39 -4.84 -12.48 -14.94
N GLY A 40 -5.39 -12.97 -13.82
CA GLY A 40 -5.68 -14.39 -13.63
C GLY A 40 -6.73 -14.90 -14.58
N PHE A 41 -7.83 -14.18 -14.74
CA PHE A 41 -8.90 -14.49 -15.69
C PHE A 41 -8.36 -14.59 -17.12
N PHE A 42 -7.56 -13.62 -17.56
CA PHE A 42 -6.93 -13.68 -18.88
C PHE A 42 -6.05 -14.90 -19.09
N SER A 43 -5.30 -15.30 -18.07
CA SER A 43 -4.48 -16.50 -18.13
C SER A 43 -5.29 -17.80 -18.25
N SER A 44 -6.60 -17.79 -17.91
CA SER A 44 -7.43 -19.00 -17.96
C SER A 44 -7.88 -19.40 -19.37
N TYR A 45 -7.91 -18.46 -20.33
CA TYR A 45 -8.35 -18.71 -21.71
C TYR A 45 -7.41 -18.15 -22.77
N THR A 46 -6.22 -17.67 -22.37
CA THR A 46 -5.15 -17.28 -23.29
C THR A 46 -3.92 -18.14 -23.07
N SER A 47 -2.90 -17.99 -23.92
CA SER A 47 -1.59 -18.65 -23.75
C SER A 47 -0.72 -17.99 -22.69
N LEU A 48 -1.22 -16.98 -21.96
CA LEU A 48 -0.48 -16.27 -20.95
C LEU A 48 -0.33 -17.12 -19.66
N SER A 49 0.90 -17.32 -19.22
CA SER A 49 1.19 -18.12 -18.03
C SER A 49 0.90 -17.38 -16.74
N VAL A 50 0.16 -18.01 -15.82
CA VAL A 50 -0.07 -17.53 -14.46
C VAL A 50 1.23 -17.19 -13.74
N PHE A 51 2.27 -18.00 -13.90
CA PHE A 51 3.56 -17.78 -13.28
C PHE A 51 4.21 -16.45 -13.70
N TYR A 52 4.24 -16.16 -15.01
CA TYR A 52 4.79 -14.91 -15.51
C TYR A 52 3.91 -13.69 -15.16
N MET A 53 2.59 -13.86 -15.02
CA MET A 53 1.70 -12.81 -14.50
C MET A 53 2.04 -12.46 -13.04
N ILE A 54 2.30 -13.48 -12.20
CA ILE A 54 2.73 -13.27 -10.81
C ILE A 54 4.07 -12.56 -10.76
N LEU A 55 5.02 -12.94 -11.59
CA LEU A 55 6.34 -12.27 -11.64
C LEU A 55 6.21 -10.82 -12.09
N ALA A 56 5.49 -10.55 -13.17
CA ALA A 56 5.30 -9.21 -13.72
C ALA A 56 4.62 -8.29 -12.70
N SER A 57 3.53 -8.74 -12.09
CA SER A 57 2.81 -7.96 -11.06
C SER A 57 3.65 -7.73 -9.81
N THR A 58 4.46 -8.71 -9.40
CA THR A 58 5.35 -8.59 -8.24
C THR A 58 6.48 -7.60 -8.50
N LEU A 59 7.06 -7.62 -9.70
CA LEU A 59 8.06 -6.64 -10.13
C LEU A 59 7.47 -5.22 -10.18
N GLY A 60 6.26 -5.05 -10.71
CA GLY A 60 5.54 -3.77 -10.70
C GLY A 60 5.30 -3.25 -9.29
N SER A 61 4.79 -4.11 -8.40
CA SER A 61 4.61 -3.80 -6.97
C SER A 61 5.91 -3.39 -6.28
N PHE A 62 6.99 -4.11 -6.57
CA PHE A 62 8.32 -3.87 -6.00
C PHE A 62 8.89 -2.53 -6.43
N LEU A 63 8.88 -2.23 -7.74
CA LEU A 63 9.41 -0.96 -8.24
C LEU A 63 8.58 0.24 -7.76
N GLY A 64 7.23 0.12 -7.76
CA GLY A 64 6.37 1.15 -7.20
C GLY A 64 6.63 1.40 -5.71
N ALA A 65 6.86 0.33 -4.94
CA ALA A 65 7.21 0.44 -3.53
C ALA A 65 8.57 1.12 -3.30
N ILE A 66 9.57 0.85 -4.16
CA ILE A 66 10.87 1.52 -4.11
C ILE A 66 10.70 3.02 -4.35
N ILE A 67 9.91 3.41 -5.34
CA ILE A 67 9.65 4.83 -5.63
C ILE A 67 9.07 5.51 -4.39
N LEU A 68 8.02 4.92 -3.79
CA LEU A 68 7.39 5.46 -2.57
C LEU A 68 8.34 5.46 -1.36
N TYR A 69 9.20 4.45 -1.23
CA TYR A 69 10.22 4.42 -0.19
C TYR A 69 11.20 5.59 -0.32
N TYR A 70 11.70 5.87 -1.53
CA TYR A 70 12.59 7.01 -1.74
C TYR A 70 11.88 8.35 -1.56
N ILE A 71 10.61 8.46 -1.96
CA ILE A 71 9.79 9.64 -1.65
C ILE A 71 9.71 9.80 -0.12
N GLY A 72 9.44 8.73 0.62
CA GLY A 72 9.45 8.74 2.09
C GLY A 72 10.82 9.16 2.66
N LYS A 73 11.91 8.66 2.11
CA LYS A 73 13.28 9.00 2.54
C LYS A 73 13.63 10.48 2.33
N ILE A 74 13.05 11.12 1.30
CA ILE A 74 13.18 12.57 1.10
C ILE A 74 12.57 13.34 2.29
N PHE A 75 11.50 12.82 2.90
CA PHE A 75 10.85 13.38 4.09
C PHE A 75 11.35 12.70 5.38
N ASN A 76 12.67 12.50 5.49
CA ASN A 76 13.27 11.87 6.66
C ASN A 76 13.01 12.66 7.96
N LYS A 77 13.33 12.02 9.09
CA LYS A 77 13.10 12.53 10.45
C LYS A 77 13.56 13.98 10.65
N GLU A 78 14.75 14.32 10.15
CA GLU A 78 15.30 15.67 10.29
C GLU A 78 14.49 16.73 9.55
N ARG A 79 14.07 16.42 8.32
CA ARG A 79 13.23 17.33 7.52
C ARG A 79 11.84 17.46 8.12
N LEU A 80 11.25 16.36 8.62
CA LEU A 80 9.99 16.41 9.35
C LEU A 80 10.08 17.26 10.60
N LYS A 81 11.15 17.15 11.39
CA LYS A 81 11.38 18.02 12.55
C LYS A 81 11.45 19.50 12.15
N LYS A 82 12.17 19.82 11.07
CA LYS A 82 12.21 21.20 10.53
C LYS A 82 10.82 21.71 10.12
N ILE A 83 10.02 20.88 9.46
CA ILE A 83 8.64 21.22 9.04
C ILE A 83 7.74 21.44 10.26
N VAL A 84 7.85 20.57 11.27
CA VAL A 84 7.07 20.63 12.52
C VAL A 84 7.44 21.84 13.37
N ASN A 85 8.69 22.27 13.36
CA ASN A 85 9.13 23.49 14.04
C ASN A 85 8.70 24.77 13.30
N GLY A 86 8.28 24.66 12.05
CA GLY A 86 7.76 25.75 11.24
C GLY A 86 6.29 26.07 11.50
N ARG A 87 5.73 26.93 10.64
CA ARG A 87 4.30 27.34 10.71
C ARG A 87 3.33 26.14 10.59
N LEU A 88 3.67 25.13 9.76
CA LEU A 88 2.84 23.94 9.55
C LEU A 88 2.71 23.09 10.82
N GLY A 89 3.78 22.90 11.58
CA GLY A 89 3.70 22.16 12.84
C GLY A 89 2.82 22.83 13.89
N LYS A 90 2.81 24.17 13.92
CA LYS A 90 1.91 24.94 14.80
C LYS A 90 0.44 24.75 14.40
N ILE A 91 0.13 24.68 13.10
CA ILE A 91 -1.22 24.46 12.59
C ILE A 91 -1.66 23.02 12.86
N LEU A 92 -0.80 22.05 12.60
CA LEU A 92 -1.07 20.62 12.77
C LEU A 92 -0.89 20.14 14.22
N PHE A 93 -0.39 21.03 15.12
CA PHE A 93 -0.12 20.71 16.53
C PHE A 93 0.81 19.50 16.74
N LEU A 94 1.68 19.23 15.80
CA LEU A 94 2.71 18.19 15.89
C LEU A 94 3.91 18.74 16.67
N LYS A 95 4.54 17.88 17.46
CA LYS A 95 5.77 18.16 18.20
C LYS A 95 6.88 17.22 17.73
N GLU A 96 8.15 17.64 17.87
CA GLU A 96 9.28 16.78 17.56
C GLU A 96 9.22 15.41 18.24
N ASN A 97 8.82 15.38 19.51
CA ASN A 97 8.66 14.16 20.29
C ASN A 97 7.61 13.18 19.68
N ASP A 98 6.65 13.65 18.91
CA ASP A 98 5.68 12.79 18.25
C ASP A 98 6.31 12.10 17.04
N ILE A 99 7.27 12.76 16.37
CA ILE A 99 8.08 12.18 15.30
C ILE A 99 9.03 11.12 15.87
N ASP A 100 9.71 11.43 16.97
CA ASP A 100 10.63 10.48 17.62
C ASP A 100 9.91 9.22 18.08
N LYS A 101 8.70 9.33 18.63
CA LYS A 101 7.88 8.18 19.03
C LYS A 101 7.38 7.36 17.84
N ALA A 102 7.04 8.01 16.73
CA ALA A 102 6.61 7.31 15.51
C ALA A 102 7.78 6.52 14.92
N ASP A 103 8.96 7.10 14.91
CA ASP A 103 10.20 6.47 14.44
C ASP A 103 10.57 5.27 15.33
N GLU A 104 10.63 5.46 16.64
CA GLU A 104 10.89 4.39 17.62
C GLU A 104 9.87 3.24 17.52
N TRP A 105 8.58 3.55 17.32
CA TRP A 105 7.56 2.53 17.09
C TRP A 105 7.82 1.77 15.80
N PHE A 106 8.23 2.47 14.74
CA PHE A 106 8.53 1.84 13.46
C PHE A 106 9.79 0.98 13.56
N ASP A 107 10.83 1.41 14.25
CA ASP A 107 12.05 0.63 14.48
C ASP A 107 11.76 -0.67 15.25
N ASN A 108 10.90 -0.60 16.26
CA ASN A 108 10.58 -1.76 17.09
C ASN A 108 9.59 -2.75 16.42
N LYS A 109 8.60 -2.25 15.68
CA LYS A 109 7.50 -3.07 15.13
C LYS A 109 7.34 -2.95 13.61
N GLY A 110 7.84 -1.89 13.01
CA GLY A 110 7.57 -1.52 11.63
C GLY A 110 8.16 -2.48 10.60
N ASN A 111 9.28 -3.12 10.90
CA ASN A 111 9.89 -4.10 9.98
C ASN A 111 8.92 -5.21 9.58
N LYS A 112 8.20 -5.80 10.55
CA LYS A 112 7.18 -6.82 10.30
C LYS A 112 5.90 -6.20 9.72
N SER A 113 5.58 -4.96 10.09
CA SER A 113 4.40 -4.25 9.58
C SER A 113 4.46 -4.06 8.07
N VAL A 114 5.63 -3.83 7.48
CA VAL A 114 5.78 -3.75 6.02
C VAL A 114 5.28 -5.02 5.34
N PHE A 115 5.59 -6.19 5.88
CA PHE A 115 5.09 -7.46 5.35
C PHE A 115 3.57 -7.59 5.51
N PHE A 116 3.05 -7.42 6.74
CA PHE A 116 1.62 -7.64 7.02
C PHE A 116 0.72 -6.60 6.34
N CYS A 117 1.15 -5.35 6.23
CA CYS A 117 0.40 -4.32 5.54
C CYS A 117 0.23 -4.58 4.04
N ARG A 118 1.06 -5.45 3.43
CA ARG A 118 0.89 -5.86 2.02
C ARG A 118 -0.41 -6.62 1.75
N PHE A 119 -1.02 -7.19 2.78
CA PHE A 119 -2.31 -7.88 2.68
C PHE A 119 -3.52 -6.96 2.91
N VAL A 120 -3.29 -5.69 3.23
CA VAL A 120 -4.36 -4.73 3.51
C VAL A 120 -4.47 -3.76 2.34
N PRO A 121 -5.61 -3.73 1.61
CA PRO A 121 -5.87 -2.80 0.53
C PRO A 121 -5.56 -1.36 0.95
N ILE A 122 -5.10 -0.52 0.02
CA ILE A 122 -4.70 0.88 0.26
C ILE A 122 -3.45 1.00 1.12
N VAL A 123 -3.37 0.32 2.29
CA VAL A 123 -2.23 0.40 3.20
C VAL A 123 -0.98 -0.22 2.58
N ARG A 124 -1.15 -1.22 1.71
CA ARG A 124 -0.06 -1.98 1.07
C ARG A 124 0.94 -1.10 0.29
N SER A 125 0.48 -0.10 -0.42
CA SER A 125 1.34 0.85 -1.13
C SER A 125 1.87 1.93 -0.18
N LEU A 126 0.98 2.49 0.65
CA LEU A 126 1.30 3.61 1.53
C LEU A 126 2.33 3.28 2.61
N ILE A 127 2.44 2.03 3.07
CA ILE A 127 3.41 1.62 4.09
C ILE A 127 4.87 1.84 3.67
N SER A 128 5.12 1.94 2.37
CA SER A 128 6.45 2.21 1.82
C SER A 128 6.96 3.60 2.17
N ILE A 129 6.06 4.59 2.33
CA ILE A 129 6.42 5.95 2.70
C ILE A 129 6.98 6.02 4.14
N PRO A 130 6.26 5.57 5.20
CA PRO A 130 6.82 5.57 6.55
C PRO A 130 8.06 4.67 6.68
N ALA A 131 8.16 3.57 5.91
CA ALA A 131 9.37 2.77 5.87
C ALA A 131 10.59 3.56 5.35
N GLY A 132 10.38 4.42 4.34
CA GLY A 132 11.41 5.34 3.84
C GLY A 132 11.72 6.46 4.81
N MET A 133 10.71 7.04 5.47
CA MET A 133 10.86 8.13 6.45
C MET A 133 11.68 7.71 7.68
N SER A 134 11.48 6.47 8.15
CA SER A 134 12.23 5.86 9.26
C SER A 134 13.56 5.22 8.81
N GLU A 135 13.99 5.47 7.59
CA GLU A 135 15.25 4.96 7.02
C GLU A 135 15.45 3.44 7.22
N MET A 136 14.34 2.67 7.15
CA MET A 136 14.37 1.21 7.26
C MET A 136 15.45 0.63 6.34
N PRO A 137 16.30 -0.33 6.82
CA PRO A 137 17.32 -0.93 5.98
C PRO A 137 16.75 -1.51 4.69
N MET A 138 17.26 -1.04 3.53
CA MET A 138 16.73 -1.39 2.20
C MET A 138 16.62 -2.90 1.98
N ARG A 139 17.60 -3.69 2.46
CA ARG A 139 17.56 -5.15 2.34
C ARG A 139 16.31 -5.76 3.00
N LYS A 140 15.97 -5.33 4.21
CA LYS A 140 14.76 -5.79 4.92
C LYS A 140 13.49 -5.34 4.21
N PHE A 141 13.46 -4.07 3.77
CA PHE A 141 12.33 -3.52 3.01
C PHE A 141 12.05 -4.33 1.73
N ILE A 142 13.11 -4.65 0.96
CA ILE A 142 13.01 -5.44 -0.27
C ILE A 142 12.43 -6.82 0.02
N ILE A 143 12.99 -7.55 0.99
CA ILE A 143 12.57 -8.91 1.34
C ILE A 143 11.09 -8.92 1.75
N TYR A 144 10.68 -8.06 2.68
CA TYR A 144 9.29 -8.02 3.16
C TYR A 144 8.31 -7.57 2.07
N THR A 145 8.74 -6.63 1.23
CA THR A 145 7.94 -6.15 0.10
C THR A 145 7.72 -7.24 -0.93
N ILE A 146 8.79 -7.91 -1.38
CA ILE A 146 8.69 -8.96 -2.40
C ILE A 146 7.88 -10.13 -1.85
N CYS A 147 8.20 -10.65 -0.65
CA CYS A 147 7.49 -11.77 -0.07
C CYS A 147 6.00 -11.47 0.14
N GLY A 148 5.67 -10.32 0.73
CA GLY A 148 4.27 -9.94 0.97
C GLY A 148 3.50 -9.72 -0.32
N SER A 149 4.06 -8.97 -1.28
CA SER A 149 3.42 -8.71 -2.57
C SER A 149 3.28 -9.99 -3.40
N MET A 150 4.30 -10.85 -3.42
CA MET A 150 4.25 -12.11 -4.15
C MET A 150 3.13 -13.02 -3.64
N ILE A 151 2.98 -13.18 -2.33
CA ILE A 151 1.89 -13.97 -1.74
C ILE A 151 0.54 -13.38 -2.14
N TRP A 152 0.33 -12.08 -1.95
CA TRP A 152 -0.91 -11.39 -2.29
C TRP A 152 -1.27 -11.51 -3.77
N ASN A 153 -0.31 -11.21 -4.65
CA ASN A 153 -0.50 -11.28 -6.10
C ASN A 153 -0.79 -12.73 -6.54
N THR A 154 -0.11 -13.72 -5.96
CA THR A 154 -0.35 -15.14 -6.24
C THR A 154 -1.78 -15.53 -5.87
N VAL A 155 -2.24 -15.15 -4.68
CA VAL A 155 -3.61 -15.47 -4.23
C VAL A 155 -4.65 -14.90 -5.19
N LEU A 156 -4.55 -13.62 -5.55
CA LEU A 156 -5.55 -12.97 -6.40
C LEU A 156 -5.49 -13.44 -7.85
N ILE A 157 -4.29 -13.62 -8.42
CA ILE A 157 -4.15 -14.14 -9.79
C ILE A 157 -4.66 -15.59 -9.88
N CYS A 158 -4.33 -16.44 -8.89
CA CYS A 158 -4.85 -17.80 -8.86
C CYS A 158 -6.37 -17.87 -8.66
N LEU A 159 -6.95 -16.95 -7.87
CA LEU A 159 -8.40 -16.83 -7.74
C LEU A 159 -9.03 -16.41 -9.08
N GLY A 160 -8.49 -15.38 -9.74
CA GLY A 160 -8.97 -14.96 -11.05
C GLY A 160 -8.89 -16.08 -12.10
N TYR A 161 -7.78 -16.85 -12.10
CA TYR A 161 -7.60 -18.02 -12.98
C TYR A 161 -8.63 -19.12 -12.74
N ARG A 162 -8.88 -19.48 -11.47
CA ARG A 162 -9.82 -20.56 -11.12
C ARG A 162 -11.27 -20.19 -11.36
N LEU A 163 -11.64 -18.93 -11.15
CA LEU A 163 -13.00 -18.45 -11.28
C LEU A 163 -13.37 -18.13 -12.73
N GLY A 164 -12.39 -17.95 -13.60
CA GLY A 164 -12.63 -17.62 -15.00
C GLY A 164 -13.60 -16.42 -15.12
N SER A 165 -14.70 -16.57 -15.85
CA SER A 165 -15.70 -15.51 -16.06
C SER A 165 -16.40 -15.01 -14.79
N ASN A 166 -16.33 -15.76 -13.67
CA ASN A 166 -16.96 -15.39 -12.39
C ASN A 166 -16.07 -14.52 -11.48
N TRP A 167 -14.97 -13.97 -11.98
CA TRP A 167 -14.05 -13.12 -11.22
C TRP A 167 -14.73 -11.88 -10.60
N GLU A 168 -15.83 -11.38 -11.20
CA GLU A 168 -16.62 -10.26 -10.68
C GLU A 168 -17.24 -10.54 -9.31
N TYR A 169 -17.54 -11.82 -9.02
CA TYR A 169 -18.04 -12.22 -7.69
C TYR A 169 -17.01 -11.96 -6.60
N VAL A 170 -15.74 -12.22 -6.90
CA VAL A 170 -14.63 -11.94 -5.95
C VAL A 170 -14.43 -10.46 -5.76
N LEU A 171 -14.57 -9.64 -6.82
CA LEU A 171 -14.52 -8.19 -6.66
C LEU A 171 -15.58 -7.69 -5.68
N THR A 172 -16.80 -8.19 -5.75
CA THR A 172 -17.85 -7.80 -4.81
C THR A 172 -17.47 -8.10 -3.35
N ILE A 173 -16.77 -9.21 -3.09
CA ILE A 173 -16.27 -9.56 -1.75
C ILE A 173 -15.13 -8.64 -1.34
N LEU A 174 -14.19 -8.38 -2.25
CA LEU A 174 -13.04 -7.50 -2.00
C LEU A 174 -13.47 -6.05 -1.77
N ASP A 175 -14.46 -5.55 -2.50
CA ASP A 175 -15.03 -4.22 -2.29
C ASP A 175 -15.62 -4.08 -0.87
N LYS A 176 -16.35 -5.11 -0.38
CA LYS A 176 -16.85 -5.14 0.99
C LYS A 176 -15.72 -5.15 2.01
N TYR A 177 -14.67 -5.96 1.75
CA TYR A 177 -13.47 -5.99 2.60
C TYR A 177 -12.76 -4.64 2.62
N GLN A 178 -12.56 -4.02 1.46
CA GLN A 178 -11.94 -2.70 1.34
C GLN A 178 -12.76 -1.63 2.08
N MET A 179 -14.09 -1.65 1.94
CA MET A 179 -14.98 -0.73 2.65
C MET A 179 -14.87 -0.90 4.18
N LEU A 180 -14.82 -2.15 4.66
CA LEU A 180 -14.63 -2.45 6.08
C LEU A 180 -13.29 -1.92 6.58
N VAL A 181 -12.20 -2.10 5.82
CA VAL A 181 -10.88 -1.57 6.16
C VAL A 181 -10.90 -0.05 6.23
N ILE A 182 -11.52 0.64 5.27
CA ILE A 182 -11.66 2.10 5.27
C ILE A 182 -12.41 2.57 6.53
N VAL A 183 -13.53 1.93 6.85
CA VAL A 183 -14.32 2.28 8.05
C VAL A 183 -13.49 2.12 9.32
N ILE A 184 -12.74 1.02 9.46
CA ILE A 184 -11.84 0.79 10.60
C ILE A 184 -10.76 1.89 10.67
N LEU A 185 -10.13 2.23 9.53
CA LEU A 185 -9.11 3.28 9.47
C LEU A 185 -9.69 4.65 9.86
N VAL A 186 -10.88 5.00 9.40
CA VAL A 186 -11.58 6.24 9.76
C VAL A 186 -11.89 6.28 11.26
N ILE A 187 -12.35 5.17 11.86
CA ILE A 187 -12.62 5.07 13.30
C ILE A 187 -11.32 5.25 14.10
N ILE A 188 -10.24 4.57 13.72
CA ILE A 188 -8.93 4.67 14.38
C ILE A 188 -8.43 6.11 14.29
N PHE A 189 -8.50 6.73 13.11
CA PHE A 189 -8.06 8.10 12.88
C PHE A 189 -8.88 9.10 13.70
N GLY A 190 -10.20 8.94 13.70
CA GLY A 190 -11.11 9.72 14.55
C GLY A 190 -10.80 9.59 16.05
N TYR A 191 -10.56 8.34 16.51
CA TYR A 191 -10.15 8.11 17.90
C TYR A 191 -8.83 8.79 18.26
N VAL A 192 -7.83 8.69 17.38
CA VAL A 192 -6.52 9.33 17.57
C VAL A 192 -6.68 10.86 17.66
N ILE A 193 -7.47 11.46 16.77
CA ILE A 193 -7.78 12.90 16.78
C ILE A 193 -8.46 13.30 18.09
N ILE A 194 -9.51 12.59 18.51
CA ILE A 194 -10.24 12.89 19.75
C ILE A 194 -9.33 12.77 20.97
N LYS A 195 -8.51 11.72 21.04
CA LYS A 195 -7.52 11.52 22.12
C LYS A 195 -6.51 12.66 22.17
N PHE A 196 -6.07 13.14 21.00
CA PHE A 196 -5.15 14.26 20.87
C PHE A 196 -5.77 15.57 21.36
N TYR A 197 -7.02 15.86 20.94
CA TYR A 197 -7.75 17.05 21.41
C TYR A 197 -8.04 17.01 22.91
N ARG A 198 -8.42 15.86 23.47
CA ARG A 198 -8.64 15.67 24.93
C ARG A 198 -7.37 15.92 25.74
N LYS A 199 -6.21 15.41 25.25
CA LYS A 199 -4.91 15.63 25.91
C LYS A 199 -4.54 17.12 25.93
N LYS A 200 -4.85 17.85 24.86
CA LYS A 200 -4.58 19.29 24.74
C LYS A 200 -5.44 20.13 25.68
N ARG A 201 -6.72 19.76 25.87
CA ARG A 201 -7.61 20.45 26.80
C ARG A 201 -7.16 20.35 28.27
N LYS A 202 -6.55 19.22 28.65
CA LYS A 202 -5.98 19.02 30.00
C LYS A 202 -4.69 19.83 30.21
N SER A 203 -3.85 20.01 29.20
CA SER A 203 -2.61 20.80 29.28
C SER A 203 -2.83 22.35 29.33
N LYS A 204 -4.03 22.85 28.97
CA LYS A 204 -4.36 24.30 29.07
C LYS A 204 -5.03 24.69 30.37
N LYS A 205 -5.31 23.72 31.29
CA LYS A 205 -5.98 23.99 32.58
C LYS A 205 -5.01 23.94 33.77
N ILE A 206 -3.72 23.81 33.50
CA ILE A 206 -2.59 23.96 34.43
C ILE A 206 -1.73 25.12 33.94
#